data_477d941a3faf6e32bd65037aee5e2816
#
_entry.id   477d941a3faf6e32bd65037aee5e2816
#
_cell.length_a   1.000
_cell.length_b   1.000
_cell.length_c   1.000
_cell.angle_alpha   90.00
_cell.angle_beta   90.00
_cell.angle_gamma   90.00
#
_symmetry.space_group_name_H-M   'P 1'
#
loop_
_entity.id
_entity.type
_entity.pdbx_description
1 polymer ?
#
loop_
_entity_poly.entity_id
_entity_poly.type
_entity_poly.pdbx_seq_one_letter_code
_entity_poly.pdbx_strand_id
1 'polypeptide(L)'
;MKTSDFFYELPKELIAQTPVEPRDSSRLLVLDRKTGEIEHKHFYDIIDYLNEGDLIVANDSRVLPARIYGVKDETGARVEFLLLKQISGNRWETLCKPGKKAREGTRFSFGDGLLRAQVAEVKDDGNRIVDFDCDESFFATLDKIGQMPLPPYITEELKDKERYQTVYSHELGSAAAPTAGLHFTEELMDRIRQKGVKIAYVTLHVGLGTFRPVKVDDVTNHKMHSEHYEIPEETARLIRETKANGGRVIAIGTTSCRTLESVATEYGEIKPCEGFTDIFIYPGYEFKVLDGLVTNFHLPESTLIMLVSAFAGYDNVMNAYQIAVKEKYRFFSFGDACFIF
;
A
#
# COMPACT_ATOMS: atom_id res chain seq x y z
N MET A 1 -19.64 -4.80 15.58
CA MET A 1 -19.71 -3.85 14.43
C MET A 1 -19.73 -4.68 13.18
N LYS A 2 -20.62 -4.34 12.26
CA LYS A 2 -20.78 -5.10 10.99
C LYS A 2 -19.96 -4.47 9.89
N THR A 3 -19.53 -5.27 8.93
CA THR A 3 -18.86 -4.77 7.71
C THR A 3 -19.74 -3.76 6.97
N SER A 4 -21.05 -4.01 6.90
CA SER A 4 -22.05 -3.11 6.30
C SER A 4 -22.18 -1.74 6.97
N ASP A 5 -21.72 -1.57 8.21
CA ASP A 5 -21.73 -0.27 8.89
C ASP A 5 -20.80 0.73 8.16
N PHE A 6 -19.81 0.23 7.43
CA PHE A 6 -18.84 1.04 6.66
C PHE A 6 -19.23 1.22 5.19
N PHE A 7 -20.50 0.97 4.87
CA PHE A 7 -21.02 1.21 3.54
C PHE A 7 -21.25 2.70 3.29
N TYR A 8 -20.86 3.17 2.13
CA TYR A 8 -21.27 4.43 1.56
C TYR A 8 -21.42 4.27 0.05
N GLU A 9 -22.29 5.06 -0.57
CA GLU A 9 -22.48 5.02 -2.01
C GLU A 9 -21.31 5.70 -2.71
N LEU A 10 -20.59 4.94 -3.54
CA LEU A 10 -19.45 5.43 -4.33
C LEU A 10 -19.75 5.31 -5.82
N PRO A 11 -20.00 6.43 -6.53
CA PRO A 11 -20.11 6.44 -7.98
C PRO A 11 -18.83 5.93 -8.65
N LYS A 12 -18.95 5.04 -9.61
CA LYS A 12 -17.80 4.41 -10.29
C LYS A 12 -16.90 5.42 -11.02
N GLU A 13 -17.48 6.50 -11.52
CA GLU A 13 -16.76 7.59 -12.18
C GLU A 13 -15.81 8.36 -11.27
N LEU A 14 -15.96 8.26 -9.96
CA LEU A 14 -15.02 8.84 -8.99
C LEU A 14 -13.80 7.98 -8.73
N ILE A 15 -13.78 6.73 -9.19
CA ILE A 15 -12.61 5.85 -9.07
C ILE A 15 -11.55 6.28 -10.08
N ALA A 16 -10.45 6.83 -9.60
CA ALA A 16 -9.39 7.36 -10.45
C ALA A 16 -8.70 6.25 -11.26
N GLN A 17 -8.65 6.42 -12.58
CA GLN A 17 -7.98 5.49 -13.49
C GLN A 17 -6.54 5.90 -13.79
N THR A 18 -6.24 7.19 -13.72
CA THR A 18 -4.94 7.78 -14.03
C THR A 18 -4.50 8.74 -12.93
N PRO A 19 -3.18 8.84 -12.65
CA PRO A 19 -2.67 9.84 -11.71
C PRO A 19 -2.79 11.26 -12.26
N VAL A 20 -2.80 12.27 -11.36
CA VAL A 20 -2.70 13.70 -11.75
C VAL A 20 -1.24 14.11 -11.91
N GLU A 21 -1.01 15.16 -12.70
CA GLU A 21 0.28 15.81 -12.88
C GLU A 21 0.17 17.33 -12.61
N PRO A 22 1.12 17.88 -11.83
CA PRO A 22 2.12 17.20 -10.99
C PRO A 22 1.47 16.39 -9.85
N ARG A 23 2.23 15.47 -9.22
CA ARG A 23 1.72 14.54 -8.20
C ARG A 23 1.02 15.26 -7.04
N ASP A 24 1.60 16.35 -6.56
CA ASP A 24 1.14 17.15 -5.42
C ASP A 24 -0.01 18.12 -5.75
N SER A 25 -0.46 18.17 -7.02
CA SER A 25 -1.66 18.91 -7.42
C SER A 25 -2.97 18.17 -7.15
N SER A 26 -2.94 16.93 -6.66
CA SER A 26 -4.13 16.23 -6.18
C SER A 26 -4.83 17.03 -5.08
N ARG A 27 -6.14 16.86 -4.95
CA ARG A 27 -6.87 17.51 -3.85
C ARG A 27 -6.52 16.86 -2.52
N LEU A 28 -6.60 17.66 -1.46
CA LEU A 28 -6.42 17.24 -0.08
C LEU A 28 -7.66 17.61 0.73
N LEU A 29 -8.32 16.62 1.32
CA LEU A 29 -9.30 16.85 2.36
C LEU A 29 -8.57 16.80 3.70
N VAL A 30 -8.61 17.89 4.45
CA VAL A 30 -8.02 17.99 5.78
C VAL A 30 -9.12 17.80 6.81
N LEU A 31 -8.94 16.87 7.74
CA LEU A 31 -9.91 16.52 8.77
C LEU A 31 -9.28 16.68 10.16
N ASP A 32 -9.79 17.62 10.94
CA ASP A 32 -9.52 17.65 12.38
C ASP A 32 -10.34 16.55 13.07
N ARG A 33 -9.66 15.52 13.58
CA ARG A 33 -10.33 14.36 14.20
C ARG A 33 -11.02 14.67 15.52
N LYS A 34 -10.67 15.78 16.18
CA LYS A 34 -11.27 16.16 17.47
C LYS A 34 -12.57 16.94 17.27
N THR A 35 -12.61 17.83 16.29
CA THR A 35 -13.76 18.68 16.01
C THR A 35 -14.67 18.15 14.91
N GLY A 36 -14.14 17.33 14.00
CA GLY A 36 -14.80 16.89 12.78
C GLY A 36 -14.81 17.96 11.67
N GLU A 37 -14.11 19.07 11.86
CA GLU A 37 -14.00 20.14 10.86
C GLU A 37 -13.24 19.65 9.63
N ILE A 38 -13.70 20.10 8.46
CA ILE A 38 -13.15 19.70 7.16
C ILE A 38 -12.74 20.95 6.38
N GLU A 39 -11.52 20.92 5.84
CA GLU A 39 -11.03 21.89 4.88
C GLU A 39 -10.71 21.22 3.53
N HIS A 40 -10.87 21.97 2.43
CA HIS A 40 -10.54 21.54 1.08
C HIS A 40 -9.31 22.27 0.57
N LYS A 41 -8.26 21.54 0.27
CA LYS A 41 -6.93 22.02 -0.13
C LYS A 41 -6.40 21.23 -1.34
N HIS A 42 -5.17 21.53 -1.73
CA HIS A 42 -4.36 20.67 -2.60
C HIS A 42 -3.25 20.02 -1.78
N PHE A 43 -2.68 18.94 -2.29
CA PHE A 43 -1.70 18.18 -1.52
C PHE A 43 -0.43 18.98 -1.19
N TYR A 44 0.00 19.88 -2.06
CA TYR A 44 1.12 20.79 -1.78
C TYR A 44 0.89 21.73 -0.58
N ASP A 45 -0.36 21.95 -0.16
CA ASP A 45 -0.71 22.74 1.03
C ASP A 45 -0.52 21.97 2.34
N ILE A 46 -0.21 20.67 2.30
CA ILE A 46 0.01 19.86 3.51
C ILE A 46 1.07 20.48 4.43
N ILE A 47 2.05 21.18 3.83
CA ILE A 47 3.12 21.85 4.56
C ILE A 47 2.60 22.87 5.57
N ASP A 48 1.43 23.47 5.35
CA ASP A 48 0.84 24.46 6.25
C ASP A 48 0.34 23.84 7.56
N TYR A 49 0.11 22.53 7.56
CA TYR A 49 -0.36 21.76 8.72
C TYR A 49 0.77 21.04 9.48
N LEU A 50 2.01 21.10 8.99
CA LEU A 50 3.19 20.51 9.60
C LEU A 50 3.91 21.57 10.44
N ASN A 51 4.49 21.16 11.57
CA ASN A 51 5.24 22.03 12.46
C ASN A 51 6.71 21.60 12.53
N GLU A 52 7.60 22.53 12.81
CA GLU A 52 8.99 22.19 13.16
C GLU A 52 9.00 21.17 14.31
N GLY A 53 9.82 20.14 14.19
CA GLY A 53 9.90 19.04 15.14
C GLY A 53 8.93 17.89 14.91
N ASP A 54 8.00 18.00 13.96
CA ASP A 54 7.20 16.84 13.51
C ASP A 54 8.07 15.83 12.76
N LEU A 55 7.65 14.57 12.76
CA LEU A 55 8.24 13.48 12.01
C LEU A 55 7.21 12.85 11.07
N ILE A 56 7.53 12.85 9.80
CA ILE A 56 6.81 12.06 8.79
C ILE A 56 7.46 10.67 8.71
N VAL A 57 6.64 9.62 8.76
CA VAL A 57 7.08 8.23 8.54
C VAL A 57 6.40 7.67 7.30
N ALA A 58 7.18 7.30 6.30
CA ALA A 58 6.71 6.82 5.01
C ALA A 58 7.18 5.38 4.72
N ASN A 59 6.41 4.65 3.92
CA ASN A 59 6.78 3.30 3.48
C ASN A 59 7.57 3.40 2.17
N ASP A 60 8.83 2.97 2.19
CA ASP A 60 9.78 3.04 1.08
C ASP A 60 9.79 1.80 0.19
N SER A 61 8.84 0.88 0.37
CA SER A 61 8.75 -0.30 -0.48
C SER A 61 8.54 0.07 -1.95
N ARG A 62 9.24 -0.67 -2.83
CA ARG A 62 9.17 -0.52 -4.28
C ARG A 62 8.43 -1.71 -4.90
N VAL A 63 7.49 -1.41 -5.79
CA VAL A 63 6.68 -2.41 -6.46
C VAL A 63 7.51 -3.11 -7.52
N LEU A 64 7.45 -4.45 -7.51
CA LEU A 64 8.00 -5.27 -8.59
C LEU A 64 7.05 -5.24 -9.80
N PRO A 65 7.56 -5.27 -11.04
CA PRO A 65 6.77 -5.56 -12.23
C PRO A 65 6.38 -7.05 -12.25
N ALA A 66 5.59 -7.42 -11.23
CA ALA A 66 5.33 -8.79 -10.81
C ALA A 66 4.36 -9.57 -11.71
N ARG A 67 3.71 -8.90 -12.67
CA ARG A 67 2.80 -9.54 -13.64
C ARG A 67 3.55 -9.85 -14.92
N ILE A 68 3.66 -11.14 -15.26
CA ILE A 68 4.35 -11.61 -16.44
C ILE A 68 3.45 -12.49 -17.30
N TYR A 69 3.57 -12.35 -18.61
CA TYR A 69 2.81 -13.11 -19.59
C TYR A 69 3.75 -14.02 -20.39
N GLY A 70 3.37 -15.26 -20.52
CA GLY A 70 4.18 -16.26 -21.23
C GLY A 70 3.34 -17.36 -21.85
N VAL A 71 4.01 -18.41 -22.25
CA VAL A 71 3.41 -19.57 -22.90
C VAL A 71 3.86 -20.87 -22.22
N LYS A 72 2.96 -21.85 -22.23
CA LYS A 72 3.30 -23.21 -21.84
C LYS A 72 4.14 -23.85 -22.95
N ASP A 73 5.33 -24.36 -22.63
CA ASP A 73 6.30 -24.85 -23.61
C ASP A 73 5.75 -25.96 -24.51
N GLU A 74 5.00 -26.90 -23.94
CA GLU A 74 4.46 -28.06 -24.71
C GLU A 74 3.35 -27.66 -25.72
N THR A 75 2.57 -26.61 -25.43
CA THR A 75 1.31 -26.35 -26.17
C THR A 75 1.19 -24.93 -26.72
N GLY A 76 2.11 -24.01 -26.38
CA GLY A 76 2.01 -22.60 -26.72
C GLY A 76 0.84 -21.87 -26.05
N ALA A 77 0.18 -22.50 -25.09
CA ALA A 77 -0.98 -21.91 -24.43
C ALA A 77 -0.59 -20.71 -23.56
N ARG A 78 -1.19 -19.57 -23.79
CA ARG A 78 -0.96 -18.34 -23.03
C ARG A 78 -1.29 -18.50 -21.55
N VAL A 79 -0.46 -17.91 -20.70
CA VAL A 79 -0.61 -17.87 -19.23
C VAL A 79 -0.18 -16.49 -18.71
N GLU A 80 -0.79 -16.10 -17.58
CA GLU A 80 -0.39 -14.98 -16.76
C GLU A 80 0.14 -15.52 -15.44
N PHE A 81 1.32 -15.09 -15.02
CA PHE A 81 1.83 -15.31 -13.68
C PHE A 81 1.94 -14.00 -12.96
N LEU A 82 1.50 -13.99 -11.70
CA LEU A 82 1.63 -12.87 -10.80
C LEU A 82 2.46 -13.31 -9.60
N LEU A 83 3.65 -12.75 -9.46
CA LEU A 83 4.55 -13.01 -8.35
C LEU A 83 3.96 -12.45 -7.07
N LEU A 84 3.88 -13.27 -6.00
CA LEU A 84 3.27 -12.88 -4.74
C LEU A 84 4.30 -12.71 -3.63
N LYS A 85 5.18 -13.72 -3.47
CA LYS A 85 6.16 -13.78 -2.39
C LYS A 85 7.39 -14.55 -2.85
N GLN A 86 8.56 -13.98 -2.62
CA GLN A 86 9.82 -14.69 -2.78
C GLN A 86 9.99 -15.69 -1.64
N ILE A 87 10.31 -16.94 -1.97
CA ILE A 87 10.57 -17.99 -0.99
C ILE A 87 12.08 -18.09 -0.72
N SER A 88 12.87 -18.20 -1.80
CA SER A 88 14.34 -18.21 -1.74
C SER A 88 14.91 -18.08 -3.15
N GLY A 89 15.95 -17.28 -3.35
CA GLY A 89 16.55 -17.10 -4.67
C GLY A 89 15.49 -16.77 -5.74
N ASN A 90 15.45 -17.57 -6.81
CA ASN A 90 14.45 -17.39 -7.89
C ASN A 90 13.20 -18.28 -7.69
N ARG A 91 12.96 -18.79 -6.49
CA ARG A 91 11.74 -19.54 -6.14
C ARG A 91 10.69 -18.62 -5.55
N TRP A 92 9.50 -18.60 -6.15
CA TRP A 92 8.43 -17.68 -5.80
C TRP A 92 7.10 -18.38 -5.62
N GLU A 93 6.30 -17.89 -4.69
CA GLU A 93 4.87 -18.15 -4.67
C GLU A 93 4.18 -17.24 -5.70
N THR A 94 3.34 -17.83 -6.56
CA THR A 94 2.71 -17.14 -7.68
C THR A 94 1.23 -17.48 -7.81
N LEU A 95 0.45 -16.53 -8.30
CA LEU A 95 -0.88 -16.79 -8.82
C LEU A 95 -0.80 -16.98 -10.34
N CYS A 96 -1.37 -18.09 -10.85
CA CYS A 96 -1.34 -18.42 -12.27
C CYS A 96 -2.73 -18.39 -12.89
N LYS A 97 -2.88 -17.75 -14.05
CA LYS A 97 -4.12 -17.72 -14.82
C LYS A 97 -3.90 -18.16 -16.28
N PRO A 98 -4.69 -19.12 -16.79
CA PRO A 98 -5.64 -19.95 -16.06
C PRO A 98 -4.92 -21.03 -15.24
N GLY A 99 -5.29 -21.19 -13.95
CA GLY A 99 -4.64 -22.10 -13.01
C GLY A 99 -4.61 -23.58 -13.46
N LYS A 100 -5.61 -24.01 -14.23
CA LYS A 100 -5.69 -25.38 -14.77
C LYS A 100 -4.51 -25.75 -15.69
N LYS A 101 -3.83 -24.77 -16.27
CA LYS A 101 -2.66 -24.98 -17.15
C LYS A 101 -1.35 -25.10 -16.38
N ALA A 102 -1.29 -24.62 -15.15
CA ALA A 102 -0.10 -24.60 -14.31
C ALA A 102 -0.17 -25.74 -13.26
N ARG A 103 0.09 -26.97 -13.71
CA ARG A 103 0.20 -28.16 -12.86
C ARG A 103 1.65 -28.38 -12.47
N GLU A 104 1.89 -29.13 -11.42
CA GLU A 104 3.24 -29.53 -11.00
C GLU A 104 4.05 -30.12 -12.16
N GLY A 105 5.32 -29.75 -12.28
CA GLY A 105 6.22 -30.15 -13.36
C GLY A 105 6.03 -29.39 -14.68
N THR A 106 4.96 -28.60 -14.86
CA THR A 106 4.72 -27.85 -16.09
C THR A 106 5.77 -26.74 -16.27
N ARG A 107 6.26 -26.60 -17.51
CA ARG A 107 7.25 -25.58 -17.90
C ARG A 107 6.61 -24.47 -18.73
N PHE A 108 7.17 -23.27 -18.58
CA PHE A 108 6.71 -22.05 -19.23
C PHE A 108 7.89 -21.18 -19.65
N SER A 109 7.70 -20.43 -20.74
CA SER A 109 8.64 -19.43 -21.24
C SER A 109 7.97 -18.07 -21.30
N PHE A 110 8.72 -17.01 -20.93
CA PHE A 110 8.29 -15.61 -20.90
C PHE A 110 9.32 -14.74 -21.63
N GLY A 111 8.84 -13.65 -22.29
CA GLY A 111 9.71 -12.69 -22.96
C GLY A 111 10.60 -13.34 -24.00
N ASP A 112 10.03 -14.17 -24.88
CA ASP A 112 10.78 -14.90 -25.93
C ASP A 112 11.95 -15.75 -25.40
N GLY A 113 11.76 -16.34 -24.18
CA GLY A 113 12.73 -17.21 -23.56
C GLY A 113 13.73 -16.54 -22.61
N LEU A 114 13.62 -15.22 -22.38
CA LEU A 114 14.43 -14.49 -21.41
C LEU A 114 14.24 -15.01 -19.97
N LEU A 115 13.03 -15.49 -19.65
CA LEU A 115 12.71 -16.11 -18.38
C LEU A 115 11.99 -17.44 -18.61
N ARG A 116 12.49 -18.48 -17.95
CA ARG A 116 11.89 -19.82 -17.93
C ARG A 116 11.35 -20.12 -16.55
N ALA A 117 10.31 -20.93 -16.46
CA ALA A 117 9.73 -21.32 -15.18
C ALA A 117 9.27 -22.77 -15.16
N GLN A 118 9.35 -23.39 -13.99
CA GLN A 118 8.77 -24.69 -13.73
C GLN A 118 7.94 -24.65 -12.44
N VAL A 119 6.71 -25.16 -12.50
CA VAL A 119 5.86 -25.31 -11.32
C VAL A 119 6.42 -26.42 -10.46
N ALA A 120 6.88 -26.08 -9.25
CA ALA A 120 7.41 -27.04 -8.28
C ALA A 120 6.29 -27.66 -7.44
N GLU A 121 5.23 -26.87 -7.10
CA GLU A 121 4.16 -27.31 -6.21
C GLU A 121 2.86 -26.54 -6.51
N VAL A 122 1.73 -27.20 -6.31
CA VAL A 122 0.39 -26.57 -6.32
C VAL A 122 -0.16 -26.58 -4.91
N LYS A 123 -0.33 -25.39 -4.31
CA LYS A 123 -0.83 -25.22 -2.95
C LYS A 123 -2.36 -25.39 -2.87
N ASP A 124 -2.88 -25.69 -1.68
CA ASP A 124 -4.31 -25.88 -1.41
C ASP A 124 -5.16 -24.65 -1.70
N ASP A 125 -4.59 -23.44 -1.51
CA ASP A 125 -5.23 -22.15 -1.81
C ASP A 125 -5.25 -21.80 -3.30
N GLY A 126 -4.67 -22.66 -4.13
CA GLY A 126 -4.60 -22.50 -5.58
C GLY A 126 -3.39 -21.71 -6.06
N ASN A 127 -2.52 -21.21 -5.18
CA ASN A 127 -1.23 -20.63 -5.55
C ASN A 127 -0.24 -21.70 -6.02
N ARG A 128 0.85 -21.31 -6.66
CA ARG A 128 1.92 -22.20 -7.14
C ARG A 128 3.25 -21.77 -6.56
N ILE A 129 4.05 -22.73 -6.19
CA ILE A 129 5.48 -22.51 -6.00
C ILE A 129 6.15 -22.75 -7.33
N VAL A 130 6.90 -21.79 -7.80
CA VAL A 130 7.50 -21.76 -9.13
C VAL A 130 8.99 -21.47 -9.00
N ASP A 131 9.79 -22.29 -9.64
CA ASP A 131 11.23 -22.07 -9.84
C ASP A 131 11.44 -21.35 -11.17
N PHE A 132 12.08 -20.19 -11.10
CA PHE A 132 12.43 -19.40 -12.28
C PHE A 132 13.91 -19.56 -12.63
N ASP A 133 14.20 -19.55 -13.92
CA ASP A 133 15.55 -19.63 -14.48
C ASP A 133 15.71 -18.57 -15.57
N CYS A 134 16.82 -17.83 -15.52
CA CYS A 134 17.17 -16.77 -16.46
C CYS A 134 18.69 -16.62 -16.55
N ASP A 135 19.18 -16.17 -17.70
CA ASP A 135 20.61 -16.03 -17.96
C ASP A 135 21.20 -14.75 -17.30
N GLU A 136 20.36 -13.76 -17.01
CA GLU A 136 20.70 -12.51 -16.32
C GLU A 136 20.12 -12.49 -14.89
N SER A 137 20.27 -11.35 -14.20
CA SER A 137 19.59 -11.11 -12.92
C SER A 137 18.07 -11.24 -13.09
N PHE A 138 17.43 -11.98 -12.18
CA PHE A 138 15.99 -12.19 -12.18
C PHE A 138 15.21 -10.86 -12.17
N PHE A 139 15.61 -9.92 -11.33
CA PHE A 139 14.96 -8.62 -11.24
C PHE A 139 15.17 -7.78 -12.51
N ALA A 140 16.38 -7.80 -13.11
CA ALA A 140 16.64 -7.12 -14.38
C ALA A 140 15.80 -7.72 -15.53
N THR A 141 15.58 -9.03 -15.51
CA THR A 141 14.69 -9.71 -16.47
C THR A 141 13.23 -9.29 -16.25
N LEU A 142 12.77 -9.23 -14.99
CA LEU A 142 11.41 -8.77 -14.67
C LEU A 142 11.18 -7.33 -15.14
N ASP A 143 12.15 -6.43 -15.00
CA ASP A 143 12.03 -5.05 -15.48
C ASP A 143 11.80 -4.97 -17.00
N LYS A 144 12.41 -5.91 -17.76
CA LYS A 144 12.26 -5.98 -19.22
C LYS A 144 10.88 -6.52 -19.65
N ILE A 145 10.39 -7.59 -19.01
CA ILE A 145 9.22 -8.33 -19.46
C ILE A 145 7.97 -8.17 -18.59
N GLY A 146 8.13 -7.70 -17.35
CA GLY A 146 7.08 -7.58 -16.38
C GLY A 146 6.23 -6.31 -16.54
N GLN A 147 5.00 -6.42 -16.08
CA GLN A 147 4.06 -5.31 -15.98
C GLN A 147 3.76 -5.00 -14.51
N MET A 148 3.47 -3.74 -14.23
CA MET A 148 3.07 -3.30 -12.90
C MET A 148 1.75 -3.98 -12.50
N PRO A 149 1.68 -4.60 -11.33
CA PRO A 149 0.48 -5.30 -10.86
C PRO A 149 -0.55 -4.31 -10.31
N LEU A 150 -1.12 -3.47 -11.20
CA LEU A 150 -2.12 -2.50 -10.79
C LEU A 150 -3.33 -3.19 -10.13
N PRO A 151 -3.98 -2.53 -9.18
CA PRO A 151 -5.21 -3.00 -8.57
C PRO A 151 -6.32 -3.28 -9.62
N PRO A 152 -7.22 -4.23 -9.38
CA PRO A 152 -8.20 -4.67 -10.38
C PRO A 152 -9.24 -3.61 -10.79
N TYR A 153 -9.38 -2.53 -10.01
CA TYR A 153 -10.26 -1.41 -10.34
C TYR A 153 -9.63 -0.38 -11.29
N ILE A 154 -8.32 -0.47 -11.54
CA ILE A 154 -7.63 0.31 -12.57
C ILE A 154 -7.61 -0.54 -13.83
N THR A 155 -8.36 -0.10 -14.85
CA THR A 155 -8.48 -0.79 -16.13
C THR A 155 -7.69 -0.09 -17.24
N GLU A 156 -7.31 1.16 -17.02
CA GLU A 156 -6.47 1.94 -17.92
C GLU A 156 -5.01 1.49 -17.86
N GLU A 157 -4.35 1.50 -19.02
CA GLU A 157 -2.93 1.16 -19.11
C GLU A 157 -2.07 2.28 -18.54
N LEU A 158 -1.17 1.92 -17.65
CA LEU A 158 -0.20 2.86 -17.10
C LEU A 158 0.97 3.06 -18.07
N LYS A 159 1.04 4.24 -18.69
CA LYS A 159 2.09 4.58 -19.68
C LYS A 159 3.49 4.67 -19.08
N ASP A 160 3.58 5.19 -17.86
CA ASP A 160 4.81 5.34 -17.12
C ASP A 160 4.77 4.51 -15.84
N LYS A 161 5.57 3.45 -15.75
CA LYS A 161 5.64 2.56 -14.60
C LYS A 161 6.03 3.29 -13.30
N GLU A 162 6.86 4.34 -13.38
CA GLU A 162 7.30 5.12 -12.23
C GLU A 162 6.17 5.94 -11.60
N ARG A 163 5.05 6.13 -12.31
CA ARG A 163 3.86 6.77 -11.72
C ARG A 163 3.13 5.88 -10.68
N TYR A 164 3.45 4.59 -10.62
CA TYR A 164 2.99 3.69 -9.55
C TYR A 164 4.10 3.36 -8.54
N GLN A 165 5.09 4.26 -8.42
CA GLN A 165 6.16 4.24 -7.43
C GLN A 165 6.20 5.57 -6.69
N THR A 166 6.52 5.56 -5.39
CA THR A 166 6.82 6.79 -4.65
C THR A 166 8.21 7.31 -5.06
N VAL A 167 8.42 8.62 -4.97
CA VAL A 167 9.72 9.25 -5.33
C VAL A 167 10.87 8.79 -4.42
N TYR A 168 10.55 8.18 -3.29
CA TYR A 168 11.51 7.67 -2.29
C TYR A 168 11.54 6.14 -2.21
N SER A 169 10.88 5.42 -3.12
CA SER A 169 10.84 3.95 -3.09
C SER A 169 12.18 3.33 -3.48
N HIS A 170 12.69 2.38 -2.69
CA HIS A 170 13.93 1.65 -3.00
C HIS A 170 13.93 0.18 -2.58
N GLU A 171 13.19 -0.20 -1.53
CA GLU A 171 13.16 -1.59 -1.04
C GLU A 171 12.24 -2.46 -1.89
N LEU A 172 12.84 -3.25 -2.80
CA LEU A 172 12.12 -4.12 -3.73
C LEU A 172 11.41 -5.26 -3.00
N GLY A 173 10.18 -5.60 -3.41
CA GLY A 173 9.46 -6.77 -2.89
C GLY A 173 7.96 -6.59 -2.74
N SER A 174 7.43 -5.39 -2.92
CA SER A 174 6.01 -5.11 -2.79
C SER A 174 5.22 -5.49 -4.04
N ALA A 175 4.03 -6.05 -3.85
CA ALA A 175 3.08 -6.32 -4.93
C ALA A 175 2.14 -5.12 -5.20
N ALA A 176 2.14 -4.11 -4.33
CA ALA A 176 1.38 -2.88 -4.52
C ALA A 176 2.12 -1.68 -3.91
N ALA A 177 1.91 -0.49 -4.50
CA ALA A 177 2.52 0.74 -4.01
C ALA A 177 1.85 1.23 -2.71
N PRO A 178 2.59 1.88 -1.81
CA PRO A 178 2.03 2.64 -0.70
C PRO A 178 1.44 3.96 -1.23
N THR A 179 0.20 3.89 -1.75
CA THR A 179 -0.38 4.88 -2.67
C THR A 179 -0.53 6.28 -2.09
N ALA A 180 -0.65 6.45 -0.77
CA ALA A 180 -0.64 7.77 -0.14
C ALA A 180 0.69 8.51 -0.34
N GLY A 181 1.79 7.79 -0.54
CA GLY A 181 3.10 8.37 -0.87
C GLY A 181 3.22 8.85 -2.31
N LEU A 182 2.32 8.44 -3.22
CA LEU A 182 2.34 8.85 -4.63
C LEU A 182 2.08 10.35 -4.83
N HIS A 183 1.51 11.02 -3.84
CA HIS A 183 1.23 12.46 -3.87
C HIS A 183 2.48 13.32 -3.66
N PHE A 184 3.54 12.77 -3.08
CA PHE A 184 4.76 13.54 -2.82
C PHE A 184 5.60 13.72 -4.08
N THR A 185 6.13 14.94 -4.24
CA THR A 185 7.23 15.27 -5.15
C THR A 185 8.51 15.44 -4.34
N GLU A 186 9.68 15.34 -4.98
CA GLU A 186 10.97 15.61 -4.32
C GLU A 186 11.01 17.04 -3.80
N GLU A 187 10.51 18.01 -4.60
CA GLU A 187 10.43 19.43 -4.24
C GLU A 187 9.59 19.67 -2.98
N LEU A 188 8.43 19.01 -2.87
CA LEU A 188 7.59 19.13 -1.67
C LEU A 188 8.30 18.53 -0.45
N MET A 189 8.95 17.38 -0.59
CA MET A 189 9.72 16.76 0.49
C MET A 189 10.88 17.65 0.96
N ASP A 190 11.57 18.32 0.04
CA ASP A 190 12.64 19.25 0.38
C ASP A 190 12.13 20.49 1.11
N ARG A 191 11.00 21.05 0.68
CA ARG A 191 10.33 22.15 1.40
C ARG A 191 9.92 21.73 2.82
N ILE A 192 9.41 20.51 3.00
CA ILE A 192 9.04 19.95 4.30
C ILE A 192 10.28 19.84 5.20
N ARG A 193 11.42 19.32 4.68
CA ARG A 193 12.69 19.27 5.43
C ARG A 193 13.20 20.65 5.82
N GLN A 194 13.11 21.63 4.90
CA GLN A 194 13.51 23.03 5.17
C GLN A 194 12.65 23.70 6.27
N LYS A 195 11.41 23.25 6.45
CA LYS A 195 10.54 23.69 7.55
C LYS A 195 10.94 23.09 8.91
N GLY A 196 11.93 22.21 8.98
CA GLY A 196 12.35 21.55 10.20
C GLY A 196 11.56 20.29 10.54
N VAL A 197 10.81 19.74 9.58
CA VAL A 197 10.10 18.46 9.70
C VAL A 197 11.05 17.35 9.24
N LYS A 198 11.21 16.33 10.08
CA LYS A 198 12.03 15.15 9.73
C LYS A 198 11.21 14.17 8.91
N ILE A 199 11.89 13.40 8.05
CA ILE A 199 11.29 12.32 7.26
C ILE A 199 12.09 11.04 7.53
N ALA A 200 11.39 9.99 7.94
CA ALA A 200 11.94 8.67 8.17
C ALA A 200 11.17 7.61 7.38
N TYR A 201 11.77 6.45 7.20
CA TYR A 201 11.20 5.39 6.39
C TYR A 201 11.06 4.10 7.18
N VAL A 202 10.01 3.37 6.84
CA VAL A 202 9.79 1.97 7.21
C VAL A 202 9.52 1.19 5.95
N THR A 203 9.78 -0.10 5.96
CA THR A 203 9.40 -0.99 4.85
C THR A 203 8.22 -1.84 5.27
N LEU A 204 7.19 -1.92 4.45
CA LEU A 204 6.15 -2.93 4.50
C LEU A 204 5.85 -3.39 3.09
N HIS A 205 6.09 -4.67 2.81
CA HIS A 205 5.79 -5.26 1.52
C HIS A 205 4.30 -5.61 1.43
N VAL A 206 3.57 -4.74 0.72
CA VAL A 206 2.11 -4.89 0.54
C VAL A 206 1.83 -6.11 -0.33
N GLY A 207 1.04 -7.03 0.20
CA GLY A 207 0.53 -8.18 -0.54
C GLY A 207 -0.75 -7.84 -1.31
N LEU A 208 -1.10 -8.66 -2.32
CA LEU A 208 -2.34 -8.51 -3.09
C LEU A 208 -3.62 -8.73 -2.26
N GLY A 209 -3.48 -9.27 -1.07
CA GLY A 209 -4.60 -9.47 -0.14
C GLY A 209 -5.31 -8.17 0.23
N THR A 210 -4.59 -7.05 0.22
CA THR A 210 -5.12 -5.71 0.52
C THR A 210 -6.27 -5.28 -0.41
N PHE A 211 -6.33 -5.84 -1.63
CA PHE A 211 -7.40 -5.56 -2.59
C PHE A 211 -8.56 -6.56 -2.54
N ARG A 212 -8.52 -7.55 -1.65
CA ARG A 212 -9.61 -8.50 -1.50
C ARG A 212 -10.72 -7.90 -0.63
N PRO A 213 -11.99 -8.01 -1.04
CA PRO A 213 -13.10 -7.55 -0.22
C PRO A 213 -13.20 -8.36 1.08
N VAL A 214 -13.65 -7.70 2.14
CA VAL A 214 -14.02 -8.37 3.40
C VAL A 214 -15.23 -9.26 3.13
N LYS A 215 -15.18 -10.52 3.56
CA LYS A 215 -16.23 -11.53 3.28
C LYS A 215 -17.03 -11.93 4.52
N VAL A 216 -16.76 -11.30 5.65
CA VAL A 216 -17.42 -11.60 6.93
C VAL A 216 -18.40 -10.49 7.28
N ASP A 217 -19.51 -10.84 7.92
CA ASP A 217 -20.51 -9.86 8.36
C ASP A 217 -20.04 -9.12 9.62
N ASP A 218 -19.46 -9.83 10.58
CA ASP A 218 -18.86 -9.23 11.78
C ASP A 218 -17.39 -8.99 11.57
N VAL A 219 -16.95 -7.73 11.70
CA VAL A 219 -15.55 -7.31 11.47
C VAL A 219 -14.57 -8.08 12.33
N THR A 220 -14.95 -8.49 13.56
CA THR A 220 -14.07 -9.22 14.49
C THR A 220 -13.67 -10.61 13.98
N ASN A 221 -14.41 -11.17 13.02
CA ASN A 221 -14.12 -12.46 12.40
C ASN A 221 -13.16 -12.36 11.19
N HIS A 222 -12.81 -11.13 10.77
CA HIS A 222 -11.90 -10.95 9.65
C HIS A 222 -10.46 -11.30 10.05
N LYS A 223 -9.77 -12.04 9.16
CA LYS A 223 -8.36 -12.36 9.30
C LYS A 223 -7.57 -11.61 8.25
N MET A 224 -6.67 -10.75 8.71
CA MET A 224 -5.74 -10.03 7.85
C MET A 224 -4.69 -10.97 7.25
N HIS A 225 -4.19 -10.58 6.09
CA HIS A 225 -3.01 -11.23 5.50
C HIS A 225 -1.76 -10.77 6.25
N SER A 226 -0.83 -11.70 6.41
CA SER A 226 0.48 -11.43 7.00
C SER A 226 1.38 -10.76 5.96
N GLU A 227 1.96 -9.62 6.31
CA GLU A 227 2.85 -8.81 5.47
C GLU A 227 4.17 -8.57 6.19
N HIS A 228 5.28 -8.68 5.47
CA HIS A 228 6.62 -8.44 6.02
C HIS A 228 6.85 -6.94 6.21
N TYR A 229 7.41 -6.58 7.37
CA TYR A 229 7.80 -5.21 7.68
C TYR A 229 9.21 -5.12 8.25
N GLU A 230 9.80 -3.93 8.16
CA GLU A 230 11.06 -3.57 8.78
C GLU A 230 10.98 -2.13 9.33
N ILE A 231 11.50 -1.90 10.54
CA ILE A 231 11.77 -0.58 11.12
C ILE A 231 13.29 -0.45 11.34
N PRO A 232 13.98 0.41 10.57
CA PRO A 232 15.40 0.67 10.76
C PRO A 232 15.70 1.35 12.10
N GLU A 233 16.94 1.16 12.62
CA GLU A 233 17.43 1.80 13.86
C GLU A 233 17.22 3.32 13.85
N GLU A 234 17.57 3.98 12.76
CA GLU A 234 17.45 5.42 12.61
C GLU A 234 15.98 5.88 12.74
N THR A 235 15.05 5.16 12.08
CA THR A 235 13.62 5.48 12.16
C THR A 235 13.10 5.30 13.58
N ALA A 236 13.46 4.21 14.25
CA ALA A 236 13.06 3.96 15.63
C ALA A 236 13.59 5.05 16.57
N ARG A 237 14.85 5.46 16.40
CA ARG A 237 15.48 6.54 17.17
C ARG A 237 14.73 7.87 16.94
N LEU A 238 14.47 8.25 15.69
CA LEU A 238 13.78 9.50 15.35
C LEU A 238 12.36 9.56 15.93
N ILE A 239 11.63 8.43 15.92
CA ILE A 239 10.27 8.37 16.51
C ILE A 239 10.35 8.63 18.02
N ARG A 240 11.26 7.94 18.74
CA ARG A 240 11.43 8.15 20.18
C ARG A 240 11.81 9.58 20.51
N GLU A 241 12.78 10.16 19.80
CA GLU A 241 13.20 11.56 19.99
C GLU A 241 12.06 12.55 19.73
N THR A 242 11.31 12.36 18.64
CA THR A 242 10.16 13.22 18.30
C THR A 242 9.12 13.22 19.41
N LYS A 243 8.75 12.03 19.91
CA LYS A 243 7.80 11.90 21.01
C LYS A 243 8.33 12.52 22.31
N ALA A 244 9.59 12.28 22.65
CA ALA A 244 10.22 12.84 23.85
C ALA A 244 10.27 14.39 23.84
N ASN A 245 10.36 14.98 22.64
CA ASN A 245 10.38 16.43 22.45
C ASN A 245 8.99 17.06 22.23
N GLY A 246 7.91 16.27 22.34
CA GLY A 246 6.54 16.75 22.16
C GLY A 246 6.12 16.99 20.71
N GLY A 247 6.90 16.51 19.73
CA GLY A 247 6.58 16.54 18.31
C GLY A 247 5.57 15.45 17.93
N ARG A 248 4.95 15.58 16.75
CA ARG A 248 3.96 14.64 16.24
C ARG A 248 4.60 13.63 15.30
N VAL A 249 4.12 12.38 15.35
CA VAL A 249 4.45 11.31 14.38
C VAL A 249 3.29 11.19 13.39
N ILE A 250 3.56 11.47 12.13
CA ILE A 250 2.58 11.49 11.03
C ILE A 250 2.90 10.37 10.06
N ALA A 251 2.02 9.38 9.95
CA ALA A 251 2.19 8.27 9.03
C ALA A 251 1.69 8.63 7.62
N ILE A 252 2.50 8.31 6.61
CA ILE A 252 2.10 8.37 5.21
C ILE A 252 1.59 6.99 4.80
N GLY A 253 0.28 6.88 4.67
CA GLY A 253 -0.43 5.66 4.31
C GLY A 253 -0.75 4.73 5.47
N THR A 254 -1.75 3.91 5.22
CA THR A 254 -2.17 2.86 6.16
C THR A 254 -1.09 1.79 6.37
N THR A 255 -0.15 1.64 5.44
CA THR A 255 1.00 0.73 5.55
C THR A 255 1.97 1.18 6.64
N SER A 256 2.40 2.46 6.64
CA SER A 256 3.24 3.02 7.70
C SER A 256 2.53 2.98 9.05
N CYS A 257 1.23 3.33 9.07
CA CYS A 257 0.39 3.23 10.26
C CYS A 257 0.41 1.80 10.84
N ARG A 258 0.12 0.79 10.02
CA ARG A 258 0.09 -0.61 10.47
C ARG A 258 1.44 -1.09 10.95
N THR A 259 2.54 -0.72 10.30
CA THR A 259 3.89 -1.07 10.74
C THR A 259 4.18 -0.52 12.13
N LEU A 260 3.96 0.78 12.35
CA LEU A 260 4.24 1.42 13.62
C LEU A 260 3.37 0.88 14.76
N GLU A 261 2.07 0.78 14.51
CA GLU A 261 1.11 0.30 15.51
C GLU A 261 1.30 -1.20 15.83
N SER A 262 1.75 -2.02 14.87
CA SER A 262 2.11 -3.43 15.12
C SER A 262 3.26 -3.53 16.11
N VAL A 263 4.36 -2.82 15.85
CA VAL A 263 5.55 -2.87 16.70
C VAL A 263 5.25 -2.34 18.09
N ALA A 264 4.55 -1.21 18.20
CA ALA A 264 4.14 -0.67 19.49
C ALA A 264 3.17 -1.58 20.26
N THR A 265 2.33 -2.33 19.55
CA THR A 265 1.40 -3.29 20.17
C THR A 265 2.13 -4.53 20.65
N GLU A 266 3.07 -5.05 19.88
CA GLU A 266 3.81 -6.27 20.20
C GLU A 266 4.85 -6.05 21.32
N TYR A 267 5.59 -4.93 21.25
CA TYR A 267 6.73 -4.69 22.13
C TYR A 267 6.50 -3.63 23.22
N GLY A 268 5.38 -2.89 23.15
CA GLY A 268 5.09 -1.77 24.07
C GLY A 268 5.86 -0.48 23.76
N GLU A 269 6.79 -0.51 22.81
CA GLU A 269 7.60 0.62 22.38
C GLU A 269 8.00 0.48 20.89
N ILE A 270 8.47 1.57 20.29
CA ILE A 270 9.10 1.53 18.97
C ILE A 270 10.58 1.21 19.10
N LYS A 271 11.00 0.13 18.44
CA LYS A 271 12.38 -0.34 18.36
C LYS A 271 12.73 -0.79 16.95
N PRO A 272 14.03 -0.86 16.59
CA PRO A 272 14.44 -1.47 15.34
C PRO A 272 14.10 -2.95 15.35
N CYS A 273 13.42 -3.40 14.31
CA CYS A 273 13.02 -4.80 14.15
C CYS A 273 12.52 -5.07 12.73
N GLU A 274 12.52 -6.33 12.38
CA GLU A 274 11.83 -6.88 11.20
C GLU A 274 10.88 -8.00 11.64
N GLY A 275 9.83 -8.24 10.89
CA GLY A 275 8.86 -9.27 11.23
C GLY A 275 7.68 -9.32 10.26
N PHE A 276 6.62 -9.95 10.73
CA PHE A 276 5.38 -10.05 9.97
C PHE A 276 4.23 -9.46 10.78
N THR A 277 3.34 -8.70 10.11
CA THR A 277 2.15 -8.15 10.73
C THR A 277 0.89 -8.61 10.01
N ASP A 278 -0.09 -9.01 10.79
CA ASP A 278 -1.47 -9.23 10.40
C ASP A 278 -2.42 -8.33 11.22
N ILE A 279 -1.90 -7.22 11.75
CA ILE A 279 -2.68 -6.30 12.57
C ILE A 279 -3.92 -5.83 11.83
N PHE A 280 -5.07 -5.98 12.47
CA PHE A 280 -6.34 -5.49 12.01
C PHE A 280 -6.82 -4.36 12.92
N ILE A 281 -6.78 -3.14 12.39
CA ILE A 281 -7.18 -1.93 13.11
C ILE A 281 -8.60 -1.55 12.67
N TYR A 282 -9.51 -1.46 13.64
CA TYR A 282 -10.90 -1.06 13.46
C TYR A 282 -11.39 -0.28 14.70
N PRO A 283 -12.54 0.39 14.66
CA PRO A 283 -13.03 1.20 15.81
C PRO A 283 -13.01 0.46 17.14
N GLY A 284 -12.40 1.11 18.15
CA GLY A 284 -12.08 0.53 19.44
C GLY A 284 -10.58 0.27 19.64
N TYR A 285 -9.77 0.36 18.58
CA TYR A 285 -8.31 0.29 18.69
C TYR A 285 -7.75 1.59 19.27
N GLU A 286 -6.84 1.46 20.25
CA GLU A 286 -6.13 2.58 20.88
C GLU A 286 -4.77 2.77 20.21
N PHE A 287 -4.60 3.88 19.47
CA PHE A 287 -3.34 4.21 18.81
C PHE A 287 -2.26 4.57 19.80
N LYS A 288 -1.05 4.03 19.62
CA LYS A 288 0.07 4.15 20.54
C LYS A 288 1.14 5.12 20.03
N VAL A 289 1.24 5.29 18.73
CA VAL A 289 2.32 6.03 18.07
C VAL A 289 1.82 7.23 17.29
N LEU A 290 0.75 7.06 16.51
CA LEU A 290 0.33 8.04 15.51
C LEU A 290 -0.38 9.25 16.12
N ASP A 291 0.03 10.44 15.65
CA ASP A 291 -0.64 11.71 15.90
C ASP A 291 -1.34 12.26 14.65
N GLY A 292 -0.90 11.83 13.46
CA GLY A 292 -1.49 12.21 12.18
C GLY A 292 -1.39 11.09 11.15
N LEU A 293 -2.30 11.11 10.18
CA LEU A 293 -2.38 10.12 9.10
C LEU A 293 -2.69 10.80 7.77
N VAL A 294 -1.82 10.59 6.78
CA VAL A 294 -2.10 10.89 5.37
C VAL A 294 -2.53 9.62 4.68
N THR A 295 -3.65 9.64 3.99
CA THR A 295 -4.18 8.45 3.31
C THR A 295 -4.97 8.82 2.05
N ASN A 296 -5.24 7.85 1.17
CA ASN A 296 -6.21 8.00 0.08
C ASN A 296 -7.62 7.73 0.59
N PHE A 297 -8.62 8.01 -0.24
CA PHE A 297 -9.99 7.54 0.01
C PHE A 297 -10.11 6.05 -0.35
N HIS A 298 -10.75 5.29 0.55
CA HIS A 298 -10.81 3.83 0.49
C HIS A 298 -12.18 3.31 0.07
N LEU A 299 -12.23 2.04 -0.37
CA LEU A 299 -13.47 1.34 -0.74
C LEU A 299 -14.47 1.28 0.43
N PRO A 300 -15.78 1.36 0.12
CA PRO A 300 -16.80 0.95 1.08
C PRO A 300 -16.50 -0.45 1.62
N GLU A 301 -16.82 -0.67 2.89
CA GLU A 301 -16.72 -1.97 3.56
C GLU A 301 -15.31 -2.60 3.58
N SER A 302 -14.25 -1.80 3.29
CA SER A 302 -12.87 -2.28 3.30
C SER A 302 -12.24 -2.19 4.70
N THR A 303 -11.21 -3.01 4.94
CA THR A 303 -10.40 -2.93 6.17
C THR A 303 -9.74 -1.56 6.34
N LEU A 304 -9.50 -0.84 5.25
CA LEU A 304 -8.82 0.46 5.27
C LEU A 304 -9.73 1.59 5.74
N ILE A 305 -11.03 1.62 5.34
CA ILE A 305 -11.96 2.61 5.90
C ILE A 305 -12.21 2.32 7.40
N MET A 306 -12.14 1.05 7.82
CA MET A 306 -12.23 0.68 9.24
C MET A 306 -11.05 1.23 10.04
N LEU A 307 -9.82 1.13 9.52
CA LEU A 307 -8.62 1.70 10.13
C LEU A 307 -8.72 3.23 10.25
N VAL A 308 -9.12 3.90 9.18
CA VAL A 308 -9.30 5.37 9.19
C VAL A 308 -10.39 5.77 10.18
N SER A 309 -11.48 5.01 10.26
CA SER A 309 -12.57 5.23 11.24
C SER A 309 -12.12 4.99 12.68
N ALA A 310 -11.20 4.05 12.90
CA ALA A 310 -10.59 3.87 14.22
C ALA A 310 -9.74 5.08 14.63
N PHE A 311 -9.04 5.71 13.67
CA PHE A 311 -8.15 6.84 13.94
C PHE A 311 -8.91 8.17 14.15
N ALA A 312 -9.92 8.46 13.33
CA ALA A 312 -10.59 9.74 13.31
C ALA A 312 -11.99 9.75 13.93
N GLY A 313 -12.49 8.58 14.37
CA GLY A 313 -13.88 8.40 14.77
C GLY A 313 -14.78 8.06 13.58
N TYR A 314 -15.68 7.10 13.81
CA TYR A 314 -16.58 6.58 12.78
C TYR A 314 -17.42 7.67 12.11
N ASP A 315 -18.10 8.52 12.92
CA ASP A 315 -18.99 9.56 12.40
C ASP A 315 -18.24 10.61 11.57
N ASN A 316 -17.06 11.02 12.04
CA ASN A 316 -16.21 11.99 11.32
C ASN A 316 -15.79 11.45 9.95
N VAL A 317 -15.38 10.16 9.90
CA VAL A 317 -14.94 9.54 8.65
C VAL A 317 -16.10 9.37 7.68
N MET A 318 -17.23 8.84 8.14
CA MET A 318 -18.40 8.63 7.27
C MET A 318 -18.91 9.97 6.72
N ASN A 319 -18.94 11.04 7.54
CA ASN A 319 -19.25 12.39 7.07
C ASN A 319 -18.23 12.90 6.04
N ALA A 320 -16.94 12.76 6.31
CA ALA A 320 -15.87 13.17 5.38
C ALA A 320 -15.99 12.46 4.02
N TYR A 321 -16.30 11.16 4.00
CA TYR A 321 -16.47 10.39 2.78
C TYR A 321 -17.73 10.80 2.00
N GLN A 322 -18.84 11.08 2.66
CA GLN A 322 -20.04 11.64 2.03
C GLN A 322 -19.76 13.00 1.37
N ILE A 323 -19.03 13.89 2.09
CA ILE A 323 -18.60 15.18 1.56
C ILE A 323 -17.66 14.98 0.37
N ALA A 324 -16.69 14.06 0.46
CA ALA A 324 -15.76 13.77 -0.63
C ALA A 324 -16.49 13.30 -1.90
N VAL A 325 -17.50 12.43 -1.77
CA VAL A 325 -18.36 12.00 -2.90
C VAL A 325 -19.12 13.19 -3.48
N LYS A 326 -19.78 14.01 -2.64
CA LYS A 326 -20.54 15.19 -3.05
C LYS A 326 -19.67 16.23 -3.78
N GLU A 327 -18.47 16.46 -3.25
CA GLU A 327 -17.48 17.41 -3.80
C GLU A 327 -16.64 16.80 -4.93
N LYS A 328 -16.98 15.56 -5.38
CA LYS A 328 -16.34 14.87 -6.48
C LYS A 328 -14.82 14.72 -6.33
N TYR A 329 -14.39 14.33 -5.13
CA TYR A 329 -13.02 13.85 -4.94
C TYR A 329 -12.80 12.58 -5.74
N ARG A 330 -11.56 12.34 -6.12
CA ARG A 330 -11.13 11.11 -6.79
C ARG A 330 -10.76 10.07 -5.75
N PHE A 331 -11.13 8.83 -5.99
CA PHE A 331 -10.97 7.74 -5.00
C PHE A 331 -9.90 6.73 -5.42
N PHE A 332 -9.36 6.01 -4.45
CA PHE A 332 -8.36 4.94 -4.52
C PHE A 332 -6.95 5.37 -4.91
N SER A 333 -6.16 4.42 -5.48
CA SER A 333 -4.71 4.51 -5.64
C SER A 333 -4.22 5.77 -6.36
N PHE A 334 -4.91 6.22 -7.40
CA PHE A 334 -4.59 7.45 -8.14
C PHE A 334 -5.53 8.60 -7.82
N GLY A 335 -6.31 8.43 -6.77
CA GLY A 335 -7.26 9.43 -6.31
C GLY A 335 -6.61 10.59 -5.55
N ASP A 336 -7.44 11.31 -4.81
CA ASP A 336 -7.06 12.41 -3.95
C ASP A 336 -6.68 11.92 -2.56
N ALA A 337 -6.15 12.80 -1.73
CA ALA A 337 -5.67 12.50 -0.40
C ALA A 337 -6.60 13.03 0.70
N CYS A 338 -6.47 12.41 1.87
CA CYS A 338 -7.02 12.90 3.12
C CYS A 338 -5.89 13.02 4.14
N PHE A 339 -5.79 14.13 4.86
CA PHE A 339 -4.91 14.33 6.00
C PHE A 339 -5.75 14.48 7.26
N ILE A 340 -5.47 13.65 8.26
CA ILE A 340 -6.21 13.54 9.52
C ILE A 340 -5.25 13.80 10.68
N PHE A 341 -5.57 14.73 11.60
CA PHE A 341 -4.70 15.10 12.72
C PHE A 341 -5.46 15.42 14.01
#